data_ba224593780c221c01716098b228a00b
#
_entry.id   ba224593780c221c01716098b228a00b
#
_cell.length_a   1.000
_cell.length_b   1.000
_cell.length_c   1.000
_cell.angle_alpha   90.00
_cell.angle_beta   90.00
_cell.angle_gamma   90.00
#
_symmetry.space_group_name_H-M   'P 1'
#
loop_
_entity.id
_entity.type
_entity.pdbx_description
1 polymer ?
#
loop_
_entity_poly.entity_id
_entity_poly.type
_entity_poly.pdbx_seq_one_letter_code
_entity_poly.pdbx_strand_id
1 'polypeptide(L)'
;MIPQLYLSEFTATGARIPLRVCHTEKFKAGLLSLSAAFPIRERDSWMLALLLAVLRRGSEKYPSLSAINRRLDCLYGTEISIRNFYRGDLQVIGFAAELLDDSYLPEGSEPLMEGVLELLCQILFHPLLDEEGCLLSRYVESEKQLHCDQIRARKNQPRAYAAERCRELLYSEEPIG
;
A
#
# COMPACT_ATOMS: atom_id res chain seq x y z
N MET A 1 21.34 -16.06 13.51
CA MET A 1 22.04 -14.89 12.92
C MET A 1 21.25 -13.65 13.30
N ILE A 2 21.89 -12.57 13.74
CA ILE A 2 21.21 -11.30 14.09
C ILE A 2 20.95 -10.56 12.77
N PRO A 3 19.70 -10.08 12.51
CA PRO A 3 19.41 -9.32 11.30
C PRO A 3 20.28 -8.06 11.21
N GLN A 4 20.83 -7.79 10.04
CA GLN A 4 21.61 -6.58 9.81
C GLN A 4 20.68 -5.49 9.26
N LEU A 5 20.63 -4.34 9.94
CA LEU A 5 19.84 -3.18 9.53
C LEU A 5 20.76 -2.14 8.87
N TYR A 6 20.49 -1.85 7.62
CA TYR A 6 21.14 -0.78 6.86
C TYR A 6 20.19 0.40 6.74
N LEU A 7 20.69 1.59 7.02
CA LEU A 7 19.99 2.86 6.85
C LEU A 7 20.68 3.63 5.74
N SER A 8 19.95 4.04 4.75
CA SER A 8 20.43 4.82 3.62
C SER A 8 19.35 5.84 3.23
N GLU A 9 19.75 6.88 2.54
CA GLU A 9 18.84 7.85 1.94
C GLU A 9 19.21 8.02 0.48
N PHE A 10 18.24 8.15 -0.38
CA PHE A 10 18.45 8.58 -1.75
C PHE A 10 17.57 9.78 -2.07
N THR A 11 18.03 10.59 -3.02
CA THR A 11 17.30 11.78 -3.45
C THR A 11 16.68 11.52 -4.82
N ALA A 12 15.37 11.61 -4.89
CA ALA A 12 14.63 11.53 -6.15
C ALA A 12 13.74 12.78 -6.30
N THR A 13 13.81 13.43 -7.45
CA THR A 13 13.00 14.63 -7.77
C THR A 13 13.03 15.73 -6.69
N GLY A 14 14.20 15.89 -6.02
CA GLY A 14 14.37 16.87 -4.95
C GLY A 14 13.87 16.44 -3.55
N ALA A 15 13.23 15.28 -3.43
CA ALA A 15 12.81 14.71 -2.16
C ALA A 15 13.86 13.71 -1.62
N ARG A 16 14.09 13.73 -0.31
CA ARG A 16 14.88 12.70 0.37
C ARG A 16 13.98 11.54 0.74
N ILE A 17 14.32 10.35 0.25
CA ILE A 17 13.56 9.14 0.53
C ILE A 17 14.43 8.25 1.43
N PRO A 18 14.03 8.03 2.69
CA PRO A 18 14.76 7.14 3.58
C PRO A 18 14.55 5.70 3.15
N LEU A 19 15.65 4.96 2.97
CA LEU A 19 15.65 3.53 2.68
C LEU A 19 16.11 2.77 3.91
N ARG A 20 15.34 1.75 4.28
CA ARG A 20 15.67 0.84 5.37
C ARG A 20 15.72 -0.57 4.82
N VAL A 21 16.87 -1.21 4.91
CA VAL A 21 17.07 -2.59 4.48
C VAL A 21 17.41 -3.43 5.70
N CYS A 22 16.63 -4.49 5.94
CA CYS A 22 16.88 -5.49 6.95
C CYS A 22 17.24 -6.79 6.25
N HIS A 23 18.52 -7.12 6.20
CA HIS A 23 18.98 -8.36 5.61
C HIS A 23 18.92 -9.50 6.62
N THR A 24 18.29 -10.60 6.24
CA THR A 24 18.20 -11.83 7.05
C THR A 24 18.03 -13.06 6.14
N GLU A 25 18.72 -14.12 6.45
CA GLU A 25 18.60 -15.43 5.77
C GLU A 25 17.58 -16.36 6.45
N LYS A 26 16.83 -15.83 7.43
CA LYS A 26 15.89 -16.63 8.22
C LYS A 26 14.63 -17.01 7.46
N PHE A 27 14.25 -16.20 6.48
CA PHE A 27 13.00 -16.34 5.73
C PHE A 27 13.27 -16.58 4.25
N LYS A 28 12.41 -17.35 3.62
CA LYS A 28 12.43 -17.61 2.17
C LYS A 28 11.75 -16.51 1.35
N ALA A 29 11.05 -15.62 2.02
CA ALA A 29 10.34 -14.51 1.40
C ALA A 29 10.89 -13.18 1.91
N GLY A 30 10.97 -12.20 1.02
CA GLY A 30 11.27 -10.82 1.30
C GLY A 30 9.99 -9.99 1.41
N LEU A 31 10.09 -8.86 2.09
CA LEU A 31 9.03 -7.86 2.18
C LEU A 31 9.55 -6.54 1.61
N LEU A 32 8.92 -6.07 0.54
CA LEU A 32 9.10 -4.72 0.02
C LEU A 32 7.94 -3.84 0.47
N SER A 33 8.23 -2.68 1.08
CA SER A 33 7.19 -1.72 1.48
C SER A 33 7.55 -0.31 1.02
N LEU A 34 6.65 0.31 0.30
CA LEU A 34 6.74 1.72 -0.11
C LEU A 34 5.60 2.48 0.58
N SER A 35 5.96 3.37 1.51
CA SER A 35 4.99 4.03 2.39
C SER A 35 5.32 5.49 2.60
N ALA A 36 4.28 6.29 2.81
CA ALA A 36 4.37 7.69 3.21
C ALA A 36 3.65 7.90 4.54
N ALA A 37 4.15 8.82 5.37
CA ALA A 37 3.57 9.17 6.64
C ALA A 37 3.03 10.59 6.60
N PHE A 38 1.79 10.77 7.05
CA PHE A 38 1.08 12.06 7.09
C PHE A 38 0.61 12.34 8.51
N PRO A 39 0.62 13.59 8.98
CA PRO A 39 -0.08 13.95 10.21
C PRO A 39 -1.55 13.57 10.12
N ILE A 40 -2.10 12.99 11.20
CA ILE A 40 -3.51 12.62 11.23
C ILE A 40 -4.35 13.91 11.19
N ARG A 41 -5.25 13.95 10.21
CA ARG A 41 -6.28 14.97 10.08
C ARG A 41 -7.60 14.26 9.84
N GLU A 42 -8.55 14.49 10.69
CA GLU A 42 -9.87 13.84 10.67
C GLU A 42 -10.54 13.90 9.27
N ARG A 43 -10.38 15.03 8.58
CA ARG A 43 -10.93 15.25 7.23
C ARG A 43 -10.25 14.43 6.13
N ASP A 44 -8.96 14.12 6.28
CA ASP A 44 -8.14 13.61 5.18
C ASP A 44 -7.89 12.10 5.29
N SER A 45 -8.09 11.53 6.47
CA SER A 45 -7.71 10.16 6.81
C SER A 45 -8.41 9.11 5.94
N TRP A 46 -9.69 9.30 5.68
CA TRP A 46 -10.47 8.42 4.80
C TRP A 46 -10.13 8.61 3.32
N MET A 47 -9.79 9.85 2.91
CA MET A 47 -9.39 10.14 1.53
C MET A 47 -8.09 9.44 1.16
N LEU A 48 -7.12 9.38 2.08
CA LEU A 48 -5.85 8.69 1.86
C LEU A 48 -6.06 7.18 1.68
N ALA A 49 -6.98 6.57 2.44
CA ALA A 49 -7.34 5.17 2.27
C ALA A 49 -8.02 4.91 0.91
N LEU A 50 -8.95 5.78 0.53
CA LEU A 50 -9.64 5.72 -0.75
C LEU A 50 -8.66 5.91 -1.92
N LEU A 51 -7.73 6.85 -1.80
CA LEU A 51 -6.69 7.09 -2.82
C LEU A 51 -5.94 5.82 -3.16
N LEU A 52 -5.43 5.08 -2.17
CA LEU A 52 -4.69 3.84 -2.41
C LEU A 52 -5.54 2.78 -3.11
N ALA A 53 -6.81 2.67 -2.76
CA ALA A 53 -7.73 1.73 -3.39
C ALA A 53 -7.97 2.09 -4.86
N VAL A 54 -8.12 3.37 -5.18
CA VAL A 54 -8.29 3.86 -6.55
C VAL A 54 -7.00 3.66 -7.37
N LEU A 55 -5.83 4.00 -6.82
CA LEU A 55 -4.53 3.81 -7.48
C LEU A 55 -4.29 2.35 -7.86
N ARG A 56 -4.69 1.41 -7.01
CA ARG A 56 -4.59 -0.03 -7.29
C ARG A 56 -5.46 -0.49 -8.47
N ARG A 57 -6.40 0.31 -8.95
CA ARG A 57 -7.28 -0.05 -10.10
C ARG A 57 -6.56 -0.08 -11.44
N GLY A 58 -5.46 0.66 -11.57
CA GLY A 58 -4.67 0.67 -12.79
C GLY A 58 -3.64 1.79 -12.81
N SER A 59 -2.71 1.69 -13.74
CA SER A 59 -1.69 2.69 -14.04
C SER A 59 -1.60 2.88 -15.55
N GLU A 60 -0.86 3.88 -16.01
CA GLU A 60 -0.63 4.11 -17.45
C GLU A 60 -0.13 2.85 -18.16
N LYS A 61 0.86 2.15 -17.57
CA LYS A 61 1.42 0.91 -18.12
C LYS A 61 0.50 -0.30 -17.95
N TYR A 62 -0.25 -0.34 -16.86
CA TYR A 62 -1.16 -1.44 -16.49
C TYR A 62 -2.59 -0.90 -16.33
N PRO A 63 -3.36 -0.73 -17.43
CA PRO A 63 -4.57 0.10 -17.44
C PRO A 63 -5.80 -0.53 -16.77
N SER A 64 -5.64 -1.65 -16.08
CA SER A 64 -6.71 -2.31 -15.35
C SER A 64 -6.17 -3.19 -14.22
N LEU A 65 -7.02 -3.48 -13.24
CA LEU A 65 -6.70 -4.45 -12.17
C LEU A 65 -6.31 -5.82 -12.74
N SER A 66 -6.93 -6.25 -13.83
CA SER A 66 -6.58 -7.49 -14.51
C SER A 66 -5.18 -7.45 -15.14
N ALA A 67 -4.74 -6.28 -15.64
CA ALA A 67 -3.39 -6.11 -16.17
C ALA A 67 -2.35 -6.15 -15.03
N ILE A 68 -2.66 -5.52 -13.89
CA ILE A 68 -1.83 -5.58 -12.68
C ILE A 68 -1.72 -7.03 -12.19
N ASN A 69 -2.85 -7.74 -12.08
CA ASN A 69 -2.84 -9.13 -11.62
C ASN A 69 -2.04 -10.04 -12.55
N ARG A 70 -2.17 -9.89 -13.88
CA ARG A 70 -1.33 -10.62 -14.83
C ARG A 70 0.16 -10.34 -14.64
N ARG A 71 0.53 -9.10 -14.35
CA ARG A 71 1.94 -8.77 -14.04
C ARG A 71 2.39 -9.46 -12.76
N LEU A 72 1.56 -9.48 -11.72
CA LEU A 72 1.83 -10.18 -10.47
C LEU A 72 1.96 -11.69 -10.66
N ASP A 73 1.13 -12.29 -11.52
CA ASP A 73 1.25 -13.71 -11.89
C ASP A 73 2.60 -13.99 -12.57
N CYS A 74 3.06 -13.10 -13.47
CA CYS A 74 4.39 -13.18 -14.07
C CYS A 74 5.52 -13.00 -13.04
N LEU A 75 5.25 -12.33 -11.92
CA LEU A 75 6.15 -12.17 -10.78
C LEU A 75 5.93 -13.27 -9.73
N TYR A 76 5.66 -14.49 -10.18
CA TYR A 76 5.49 -15.69 -9.36
C TYR A 76 4.37 -15.58 -8.32
N GLY A 77 3.28 -14.90 -8.66
CA GLY A 77 2.12 -14.75 -7.79
C GLY A 77 2.39 -13.83 -6.58
N THR A 78 3.30 -12.88 -6.72
CA THR A 78 3.54 -11.85 -5.70
C THR A 78 2.24 -11.15 -5.33
N GLU A 79 1.97 -10.98 -4.04
CA GLU A 79 0.79 -10.29 -3.55
C GLU A 79 1.12 -8.87 -3.12
N ILE A 80 0.33 -7.90 -3.59
CA ILE A 80 0.40 -6.50 -3.15
C ILE A 80 -0.75 -6.22 -2.18
N SER A 81 -0.40 -5.76 -0.99
CA SER A 81 -1.33 -5.33 0.05
C SER A 81 -1.29 -3.82 0.25
N ILE A 82 -2.46 -3.23 0.52
CA ILE A 82 -2.56 -1.83 0.96
C ILE A 82 -2.16 -1.75 2.44
N ARG A 83 -1.26 -0.82 2.74
CA ARG A 83 -0.88 -0.46 4.11
C ARG A 83 -1.57 0.83 4.48
N ASN A 84 -2.40 0.79 5.52
CA ASN A 84 -3.04 1.96 6.11
C ASN A 84 -3.19 1.71 7.61
N PHE A 85 -2.36 2.37 8.41
CA PHE A 85 -2.36 2.21 9.86
C PHE A 85 -1.88 3.50 10.54
N TYR A 86 -2.19 3.64 11.81
CA TYR A 86 -1.79 4.77 12.63
C TYR A 86 -0.56 4.43 13.49
N ARG A 87 0.32 5.40 13.64
CA ARG A 87 1.50 5.31 14.50
C ARG A 87 1.72 6.64 15.22
N GLY A 88 1.30 6.74 16.48
CA GLY A 88 1.21 8.02 17.17
C GLY A 88 0.31 8.96 16.40
N ASP A 89 0.76 10.18 16.17
CA ASP A 89 0.02 11.23 15.44
C ASP A 89 0.15 11.15 13.92
N LEU A 90 0.65 10.03 13.40
CA LEU A 90 0.87 9.81 11.98
C LEU A 90 -0.03 8.70 11.44
N GLN A 91 -0.65 8.95 10.30
CA GLN A 91 -1.21 7.94 9.43
C GLN A 91 -0.15 7.51 8.41
N VAL A 92 0.15 6.23 8.38
CA VAL A 92 1.09 5.63 7.42
C VAL A 92 0.30 4.91 6.36
N ILE A 93 0.49 5.32 5.11
CA ILE A 93 -0.17 4.74 3.94
C ILE A 93 0.85 4.26 2.92
N GLY A 94 0.49 3.28 2.12
CA GLY A 94 1.34 2.78 1.04
C GLY A 94 0.97 1.38 0.59
N PHE A 95 1.92 0.75 -0.08
CA PHE A 95 1.81 -0.64 -0.51
C PHE A 95 2.93 -1.47 0.09
N ALA A 96 2.63 -2.73 0.34
CA ALA A 96 3.63 -3.74 0.66
C ALA A 96 3.44 -4.96 -0.23
N ALA A 97 4.54 -5.58 -0.62
CA ALA A 97 4.56 -6.81 -1.40
C ALA A 97 5.41 -7.85 -0.69
N GLU A 98 4.86 -9.06 -0.58
CA GLU A 98 5.63 -10.24 -0.18
C GLU A 98 6.08 -10.96 -1.43
N LEU A 99 7.38 -11.18 -1.55
CA LEU A 99 8.00 -11.79 -2.73
C LEU A 99 8.93 -12.92 -2.31
N LEU A 100 9.03 -13.92 -3.16
CA LEU A 100 9.97 -15.01 -2.97
C LEU A 100 11.41 -14.50 -3.15
N ASP A 101 12.37 -15.07 -2.44
CA ASP A 101 13.78 -14.76 -2.67
C ASP A 101 14.22 -15.30 -4.05
N ASP A 102 14.97 -14.50 -4.79
CA ASP A 102 15.41 -14.83 -6.17
C ASP A 102 16.21 -16.13 -6.25
N SER A 103 16.85 -16.56 -5.15
CA SER A 103 17.57 -17.85 -5.09
C SER A 103 16.67 -19.08 -5.28
N TYR A 104 15.37 -18.94 -5.14
CA TYR A 104 14.38 -20.01 -5.37
C TYR A 104 13.80 -19.99 -6.80
N LEU A 105 14.22 -19.05 -7.63
CA LEU A 105 13.73 -18.92 -9.00
C LEU A 105 14.59 -19.73 -9.98
N PRO A 106 14.01 -20.15 -11.11
CA PRO A 106 14.77 -20.72 -12.22
C PRO A 106 15.83 -19.74 -12.75
N GLU A 107 16.96 -20.27 -13.25
CA GLU A 107 17.97 -19.45 -13.91
C GLU A 107 17.38 -18.64 -15.07
N GLY A 108 17.74 -17.36 -15.16
CA GLY A 108 17.25 -16.45 -16.18
C GLY A 108 15.90 -15.80 -15.88
N SER A 109 15.33 -16.03 -14.70
CA SER A 109 14.14 -15.31 -14.25
C SER A 109 14.43 -13.82 -14.03
N GLU A 110 13.40 -12.99 -14.21
CA GLU A 110 13.47 -11.57 -13.84
C GLU A 110 13.64 -11.44 -12.32
N PRO A 111 14.53 -10.56 -11.80
CA PRO A 111 14.65 -10.30 -10.38
C PRO A 111 13.31 -9.76 -9.80
N LEU A 112 12.75 -10.48 -8.83
CA LEU A 112 11.42 -10.15 -8.31
C LEU A 112 11.38 -8.80 -7.63
N MET A 113 12.42 -8.45 -6.88
CA MET A 113 12.50 -7.16 -6.18
C MET A 113 12.39 -5.98 -7.16
N GLU A 114 13.11 -6.05 -8.29
CA GLU A 114 13.10 -5.00 -9.31
C GLU A 114 11.75 -4.92 -10.02
N GLY A 115 11.20 -6.06 -10.43
CA GLY A 115 9.90 -6.14 -11.11
C GLY A 115 8.74 -5.65 -10.24
N VAL A 116 8.76 -5.99 -8.93
CA VAL A 116 7.75 -5.54 -7.98
C VAL A 116 7.91 -4.05 -7.66
N LEU A 117 9.15 -3.56 -7.48
CA LEU A 117 9.40 -2.14 -7.25
C LEU A 117 8.94 -1.31 -8.44
N GLU A 118 9.24 -1.74 -9.67
CA GLU A 118 8.76 -1.09 -10.89
C GLU A 118 7.22 -1.02 -10.92
N LEU A 119 6.54 -2.13 -10.61
CA LEU A 119 5.08 -2.18 -10.57
C LEU A 119 4.51 -1.23 -9.52
N LEU A 120 5.07 -1.18 -8.30
CA LEU A 120 4.64 -0.26 -7.25
C LEU A 120 4.86 1.19 -7.65
N CYS A 121 5.99 1.51 -8.29
CA CYS A 121 6.25 2.85 -8.81
C CYS A 121 5.25 3.24 -9.90
N GLN A 122 4.89 2.32 -10.80
CA GLN A 122 3.87 2.56 -11.82
C GLN A 122 2.50 2.86 -11.19
N ILE A 123 2.10 2.10 -10.18
CA ILE A 123 0.82 2.30 -9.48
C ILE A 123 0.78 3.66 -8.75
N LEU A 124 1.89 4.05 -8.10
CA LEU A 124 1.92 5.24 -7.25
C LEU A 124 2.18 6.54 -8.01
N PHE A 125 3.05 6.51 -9.01
CA PHE A 125 3.53 7.74 -9.67
C PHE A 125 3.03 7.93 -11.10
N HIS A 126 2.42 6.89 -11.69
CA HIS A 126 1.84 6.93 -13.05
C HIS A 126 0.40 6.42 -13.04
N PRO A 127 -0.49 7.02 -12.21
CA PRO A 127 -1.88 6.59 -12.12
C PRO A 127 -2.64 6.85 -13.42
N LEU A 128 -3.74 6.12 -13.61
CA LEU A 128 -4.68 6.41 -14.68
C LEU A 128 -5.44 7.70 -14.37
N LEU A 129 -5.22 8.70 -15.20
CA LEU A 129 -5.91 9.99 -15.13
C LEU A 129 -6.83 10.17 -16.33
N ASP A 130 -7.80 11.07 -16.20
CA ASP A 130 -8.62 11.56 -17.31
C ASP A 130 -7.92 12.70 -18.08
N GLU A 131 -8.60 13.27 -19.08
CA GLU A 131 -8.07 14.36 -19.89
C GLU A 131 -7.82 15.65 -19.11
N GLU A 132 -8.44 15.79 -17.93
CA GLU A 132 -8.29 16.93 -17.01
C GLU A 132 -7.18 16.71 -15.97
N GLY A 133 -6.53 15.54 -15.98
CA GLY A 133 -5.48 15.17 -15.02
C GLY A 133 -6.03 14.71 -13.66
N CYS A 134 -7.31 14.35 -13.59
CA CYS A 134 -7.96 13.84 -12.41
C CYS A 134 -8.04 12.30 -12.40
N LEU A 135 -8.17 11.70 -11.23
CA LEU A 135 -8.44 10.26 -11.11
C LEU A 135 -9.79 9.90 -11.76
N LEU A 136 -9.85 8.79 -12.46
CA LEU A 136 -11.05 8.35 -13.18
C LEU A 136 -12.25 8.24 -12.24
N SER A 137 -13.27 9.07 -12.43
CA SER A 137 -14.48 9.16 -11.58
C SER A 137 -15.16 7.80 -11.37
N ARG A 138 -15.19 6.94 -12.39
CA ARG A 138 -15.75 5.58 -12.29
C ARG A 138 -15.05 4.73 -11.22
N TYR A 139 -13.74 4.88 -11.05
CA TYR A 139 -12.98 4.14 -10.05
C TYR A 139 -13.15 4.76 -8.67
N VAL A 140 -13.17 6.08 -8.59
CA VAL A 140 -13.42 6.80 -7.33
C VAL A 140 -14.79 6.43 -6.75
N GLU A 141 -15.86 6.49 -7.56
CA GLU A 141 -17.20 6.16 -7.08
C GLU A 141 -17.35 4.68 -6.74
N SER A 142 -16.76 3.78 -7.52
CA SER A 142 -16.76 2.34 -7.22
C SER A 142 -16.09 2.04 -5.89
N GLU A 143 -14.89 2.59 -5.64
CA GLU A 143 -14.15 2.36 -4.39
C GLU A 143 -14.83 3.02 -3.19
N LYS A 144 -15.38 4.22 -3.38
CA LYS A 144 -16.18 4.90 -2.35
C LYS A 144 -17.38 4.06 -1.92
N GLN A 145 -18.15 3.52 -2.87
CA GLN A 145 -19.27 2.63 -2.57
C GLN A 145 -18.80 1.39 -1.80
N LEU A 146 -17.71 0.75 -2.25
CA LEU A 146 -17.13 -0.42 -1.59
C LEU A 146 -16.70 -0.10 -0.15
N HIS A 147 -16.06 1.04 0.08
CA HIS A 147 -15.66 1.49 1.42
C HIS A 147 -16.87 1.75 2.32
N CYS A 148 -17.91 2.40 1.78
CA CYS A 148 -19.16 2.60 2.53
C CYS A 148 -19.80 1.27 2.94
N ASP A 149 -19.82 0.29 2.04
CA ASP A 149 -20.38 -1.02 2.34
C ASP A 149 -19.54 -1.81 3.34
N GLN A 150 -18.21 -1.69 3.28
CA GLN A 150 -17.29 -2.26 4.28
C GLN A 150 -17.51 -1.65 5.67
N ILE A 151 -17.67 -0.32 5.77
CA ILE A 151 -17.97 0.37 7.04
C ILE A 151 -19.31 -0.11 7.61
N ARG A 152 -20.34 -0.21 6.78
CA ARG A 152 -21.65 -0.75 7.20
C ARG A 152 -21.56 -2.20 7.68
N ALA A 153 -20.77 -3.02 6.97
CA ALA A 153 -20.58 -4.43 7.30
C ALA A 153 -19.80 -4.65 8.61
N ARG A 154 -19.03 -3.66 9.11
CA ARG A 154 -18.30 -3.76 10.39
C ARG A 154 -19.21 -4.08 11.57
N LYS A 155 -20.44 -3.57 11.55
CA LYS A 155 -21.47 -3.88 12.58
C LYS A 155 -21.79 -5.37 12.70
N ASN A 156 -21.51 -6.15 11.65
CA ASN A 156 -21.69 -7.58 11.63
C ASN A 156 -20.52 -8.35 12.27
N GLN A 157 -19.48 -7.63 12.72
CA GLN A 157 -18.30 -8.19 13.38
C GLN A 157 -18.22 -7.66 14.83
N PRO A 158 -18.93 -8.25 15.81
CA PRO A 158 -19.11 -7.65 17.14
C PRO A 158 -17.81 -7.31 17.86
N ARG A 159 -16.78 -8.18 17.75
CA ARG A 159 -15.48 -7.93 18.39
C ARG A 159 -14.75 -6.72 17.80
N ALA A 160 -14.69 -6.63 16.48
CA ALA A 160 -14.04 -5.51 15.79
C ALA A 160 -14.79 -4.20 16.05
N TYR A 161 -16.13 -4.24 16.00
CA TYR A 161 -16.97 -3.10 16.29
C TYR A 161 -16.84 -2.62 17.74
N ALA A 162 -16.82 -3.54 18.73
CA ALA A 162 -16.63 -3.17 20.13
C ALA A 162 -15.24 -2.55 20.38
N ALA A 163 -14.19 -3.07 19.77
CA ALA A 163 -12.84 -2.50 19.86
C ALA A 163 -12.76 -1.09 19.26
N GLU A 164 -13.42 -0.87 18.12
CA GLU A 164 -13.52 0.44 17.47
C GLU A 164 -14.28 1.45 18.36
N ARG A 165 -15.44 1.06 18.89
CA ARG A 165 -16.20 1.91 19.82
C ARG A 165 -15.45 2.23 21.11
N CYS A 166 -14.70 1.25 21.65
CA CYS A 166 -13.85 1.47 22.81
C CYS A 166 -12.77 2.52 22.53
N ARG A 167 -12.12 2.43 21.36
CA ARG A 167 -11.11 3.40 20.93
C ARG A 167 -11.72 4.80 20.77
N GLU A 168 -12.84 4.94 20.08
CA GLU A 168 -13.54 6.21 19.89
C GLU A 168 -13.91 6.87 21.23
N LEU A 169 -14.33 6.08 22.21
CA LEU A 169 -14.66 6.60 23.55
C LEU A 169 -13.42 7.01 24.35
N LEU A 170 -12.32 6.25 24.23
CA LEU A 170 -11.06 6.53 24.94
C LEU A 170 -10.34 7.76 24.37
N TYR A 171 -10.42 7.97 23.07
CA TYR A 171 -9.71 9.04 22.34
C TYR A 171 -10.67 10.05 21.71
N SER A 172 -11.84 10.27 22.32
CA SER A 172 -12.89 11.14 21.77
C SER A 172 -12.46 12.59 21.54
N GLU A 173 -11.41 13.05 22.21
CA GLU A 173 -10.85 14.40 22.08
C GLU A 173 -9.60 14.44 21.17
N GLU A 174 -9.19 13.29 20.64
CA GLU A 174 -8.00 13.16 19.79
C GLU A 174 -8.37 12.83 18.33
N PRO A 175 -7.54 13.22 17.34
CA PRO A 175 -7.82 12.99 15.92
C PRO A 175 -7.89 11.51 15.52
N ILE A 176 -7.53 10.59 16.43
CA ILE A 176 -7.52 9.14 16.23
C ILE A 176 -8.78 8.45 16.77
N GLY A 177 -9.59 9.18 17.53
CA GLY A 177 -10.82 8.71 18.16
C GLY A 177 -12.00 8.50 17.22
#